data_8d8f8b4cde5379f9f77cdc90667fa5b1
#
_entry.id   8d8f8b4cde5379f9f77cdc90667fa5b1
#
_cell.length_a   1.000
_cell.length_b   1.000
_cell.length_c   1.000
_cell.angle_alpha   90.00
_cell.angle_beta   90.00
_cell.angle_gamma   90.00
#
_symmetry.space_group_name_H-M   'P 1'
#
loop_
_entity.id
_entity.type
_entity.pdbx_description
1 polymer ?
#
loop_
_entity_poly.entity_id
_entity_poly.type
_entity_poly.pdbx_seq_one_letter_code
_entity_poly.pdbx_strand_id
1 'polypeptide(L)'
;MPLTPAAELTAYRLVQEATTNVAKHARAQNVWITLGMERGAAGGQVALEVRDDGSGFDTAVPPRSAYGLVGMRYRVEAEHGTLAVEAAPGRGTTIRVTLPPRAEAAPEAG
;
A
#
# COMPACT_ATOMS: atom_id res chain seq x y z
N MET A 1 -2.31 6.32 15.34
CA MET A 1 -2.27 6.59 13.91
C MET A 1 -3.57 7.22 13.46
N PRO A 2 -3.55 8.20 12.57
CA PRO A 2 -4.77 8.91 12.17
C PRO A 2 -5.63 8.12 11.18
N LEU A 3 -5.79 6.85 11.41
CA LEU A 3 -6.61 5.97 10.57
C LEU A 3 -7.67 5.30 11.42
N THR A 4 -8.78 4.89 10.77
CA THR A 4 -9.75 4.06 11.46
C THR A 4 -9.13 2.69 11.76
N PRO A 5 -9.67 1.95 12.73
CA PRO A 5 -9.15 0.61 13.00
C PRO A 5 -9.19 -0.30 11.77
N ALA A 6 -10.22 -0.18 10.93
CA ALA A 6 -10.30 -0.98 9.72
C ALA A 6 -9.20 -0.60 8.73
N ALA A 7 -8.92 0.69 8.57
CA ALA A 7 -7.86 1.15 7.69
C ALA A 7 -6.48 0.77 8.21
N GLU A 8 -6.29 0.82 9.53
CA GLU A 8 -5.03 0.38 10.14
C GLU A 8 -4.78 -1.10 9.85
N LEU A 9 -5.81 -1.92 9.98
CA LEU A 9 -5.68 -3.34 9.70
C LEU A 9 -5.35 -3.58 8.23
N THR A 10 -6.00 -2.84 7.34
CA THR A 10 -5.72 -2.93 5.91
C THR A 10 -4.27 -2.56 5.60
N ALA A 11 -3.78 -1.48 6.21
CA ALA A 11 -2.39 -1.06 6.02
C ALA A 11 -1.42 -2.13 6.54
N TYR A 12 -1.70 -2.70 7.71
CA TYR A 12 -0.88 -3.75 8.29
C TYR A 12 -0.82 -4.96 7.38
N ARG A 13 -1.98 -5.39 6.87
CA ARG A 13 -2.03 -6.55 6.00
C ARG A 13 -1.33 -6.31 4.66
N LEU A 14 -1.40 -5.07 4.17
CA LEU A 14 -0.68 -4.71 2.96
C LEU A 14 0.83 -4.86 3.15
N VAL A 15 1.37 -4.31 4.25
CA VAL A 15 2.79 -4.43 4.54
C VAL A 15 3.18 -5.89 4.68
N GLN A 16 2.36 -6.67 5.35
CA GLN A 16 2.61 -8.09 5.54
C GLN A 16 2.64 -8.84 4.21
N GLU A 17 1.66 -8.57 3.34
CA GLU A 17 1.61 -9.21 2.03
C GLU A 17 2.78 -8.79 1.16
N ALA A 18 3.09 -7.50 1.14
CA ALA A 18 4.17 -6.97 0.33
C ALA A 18 5.53 -7.52 0.77
N THR A 19 5.78 -7.56 2.08
CA THR A 19 7.06 -8.07 2.58
C THR A 19 7.18 -9.57 2.39
N THR A 20 6.06 -10.30 2.48
CA THR A 20 6.05 -11.73 2.18
C THR A 20 6.40 -11.98 0.71
N ASN A 21 5.83 -11.17 -0.19
CA ASN A 21 6.14 -11.31 -1.61
C ASN A 21 7.61 -11.01 -1.90
N VAL A 22 8.17 -9.99 -1.25
CA VAL A 22 9.58 -9.68 -1.41
C VAL A 22 10.44 -10.85 -0.95
N ALA A 23 10.14 -11.40 0.22
CA ALA A 23 10.94 -12.48 0.79
C ALA A 23 10.90 -13.74 -0.08
N LYS A 24 9.76 -14.02 -0.72
CA LYS A 24 9.59 -15.27 -1.46
C LYS A 24 9.91 -15.16 -2.94
N HIS A 25 9.70 -14.00 -3.54
CA HIS A 25 9.64 -13.92 -4.99
C HIS A 25 10.47 -12.82 -5.63
N ALA A 26 10.75 -11.75 -4.92
CA ALA A 26 11.34 -10.56 -5.54
C ALA A 26 12.85 -10.61 -5.68
N ARG A 27 13.51 -11.50 -4.95
CA ARG A 27 14.99 -11.56 -4.91
C ARG A 27 15.59 -10.21 -4.55
N ALA A 28 14.91 -9.45 -3.71
CA ALA A 28 15.38 -8.14 -3.31
C ALA A 28 16.40 -8.27 -2.19
N GLN A 29 17.35 -7.36 -2.16
CA GLN A 29 18.29 -7.23 -1.06
C GLN A 29 17.79 -6.22 -0.04
N ASN A 30 16.98 -5.28 -0.48
CA ASN A 30 16.50 -4.22 0.38
C ASN A 30 15.01 -3.95 0.16
N VAL A 31 14.34 -3.61 1.26
CA VAL A 31 12.94 -3.18 1.24
C VAL A 31 12.87 -1.89 2.03
N TRP A 32 12.23 -0.90 1.47
CA TRP A 32 12.01 0.39 2.14
C TRP A 32 10.52 0.54 2.38
N ILE A 33 10.15 0.82 3.63
CA ILE A 33 8.76 1.06 4.01
C ILE A 33 8.70 2.47 4.56
N THR A 34 7.85 3.27 3.95
CA THR A 34 7.69 4.67 4.35
C THR A 34 6.23 4.91 4.67
N LEU A 35 5.98 5.54 5.80
CA LEU A 35 4.63 5.88 6.23
C LEU A 35 4.64 7.34 6.66
N GLY A 36 3.71 8.12 6.16
CA GLY A 36 3.64 9.52 6.50
C GLY A 36 2.33 10.15 6.08
N MET A 37 2.26 11.44 6.24
CA MET A 37 1.11 12.22 5.81
C MET A 37 1.53 13.02 4.58
N GLU A 38 0.60 13.16 3.65
CA GLU A 38 0.83 14.03 2.49
C GLU A 38 -0.46 14.75 2.14
N ARG A 39 -0.36 15.77 1.32
CA ARG A 39 -1.54 16.48 0.86
C ARG A 39 -2.22 15.69 -0.24
N GLY A 40 -3.53 15.56 -0.13
CA GLY A 40 -4.35 14.96 -1.16
C GLY A 40 -5.37 15.95 -1.66
N ALA A 41 -6.20 15.53 -2.61
CA ALA A 41 -7.20 16.39 -3.22
C ALA A 41 -8.19 16.93 -2.20
N ALA A 42 -8.48 16.19 -1.15
CA ALA A 42 -9.46 16.57 -0.13
C ALA A 42 -8.79 16.95 1.19
N GLY A 43 -7.51 17.34 1.16
CA GLY A 43 -6.79 17.67 2.38
C GLY A 43 -5.71 16.64 2.65
N GLY A 44 -5.38 16.40 3.91
CA GLY A 44 -4.32 15.45 4.27
C GLY A 44 -4.73 14.01 4.03
N GLN A 45 -3.78 13.17 3.77
CA GLN A 45 -4.01 11.74 3.63
C GLN A 45 -2.79 10.97 4.14
N VAL A 46 -3.02 9.75 4.56
CA VAL A 46 -1.93 8.87 4.99
C VAL A 46 -1.36 8.22 3.74
N ALA A 47 -0.05 8.27 3.58
CA ALA A 47 0.64 7.64 2.45
C ALA A 47 1.55 6.54 2.98
N LEU A 48 1.41 5.36 2.40
CA LEU A 48 2.25 4.21 2.72
C LEU A 48 2.92 3.76 1.43
N GLU A 49 4.23 3.61 1.48
CA GLU A 49 4.96 3.13 0.32
C GLU A 49 5.84 1.95 0.73
N VAL A 50 5.78 0.87 -0.04
CA VAL A 50 6.66 -0.28 0.13
C VAL A 50 7.42 -0.43 -1.18
N ARG A 51 8.74 -0.28 -1.13
CA ARG A 51 9.58 -0.36 -2.31
C ARG A 51 10.65 -1.42 -2.10
N ASP A 52 10.92 -2.21 -3.13
CA ASP A 52 12.03 -3.16 -3.08
C ASP A 52 12.90 -3.00 -4.32
N ASP A 53 14.13 -3.50 -4.23
CA ASP A 53 15.09 -3.46 -5.33
C ASP A 53 15.24 -4.84 -5.99
N GLY A 54 14.18 -5.60 -6.00
CA GLY A 54 14.18 -6.94 -6.53
C GLY A 54 13.98 -7.01 -8.05
N SER A 55 13.50 -8.16 -8.51
CA SER A 55 13.39 -8.42 -9.94
C SER A 55 12.25 -7.67 -10.63
N GLY A 56 11.28 -7.18 -9.87
CA GLY A 56 10.12 -6.52 -10.48
C GLY A 56 9.33 -7.48 -11.37
N PHE A 57 8.43 -6.93 -12.14
CA PHE A 57 7.63 -7.70 -13.10
C PHE A 57 6.96 -6.77 -14.09
N ASP A 58 6.48 -7.35 -15.21
CA ASP A 58 5.69 -6.61 -16.18
C ASP A 58 4.26 -6.48 -15.63
N THR A 59 3.81 -5.27 -15.38
CA THR A 59 2.48 -5.04 -14.80
C THR A 59 1.35 -5.41 -15.75
N ALA A 60 1.63 -5.54 -17.05
CA ALA A 60 0.63 -6.01 -18.00
C ALA A 60 0.42 -7.52 -17.88
N VAL A 61 1.41 -8.24 -17.33
CA VAL A 61 1.32 -9.68 -17.14
C VAL A 61 1.83 -10.01 -15.73
N PRO A 62 1.07 -9.66 -14.70
CA PRO A 62 1.55 -9.85 -13.33
C PRO A 62 1.68 -11.33 -13.00
N PRO A 63 2.74 -11.70 -12.27
CA PRO A 63 2.89 -13.09 -11.86
C PRO A 63 1.84 -13.46 -10.82
N ARG A 64 1.66 -14.75 -10.64
CA ARG A 64 0.69 -15.24 -9.66
C ARG A 64 0.98 -14.71 -8.25
N SER A 65 2.24 -14.48 -7.93
CA SER A 65 2.64 -13.94 -6.64
C SER A 65 2.10 -12.53 -6.39
N ALA A 66 1.69 -11.83 -7.42
CA ALA A 66 1.11 -10.49 -7.27
C ALA A 66 -0.40 -10.51 -7.03
N TYR A 67 -1.05 -11.67 -7.07
CA TYR A 67 -2.50 -11.75 -6.93
C TYR A 67 -2.99 -11.29 -5.56
N GLY A 68 -2.18 -11.44 -4.51
CA GLY A 68 -2.53 -10.93 -3.21
C GLY A 68 -2.75 -9.42 -3.22
N LEU A 69 -2.03 -8.70 -4.09
CA LEU A 69 -2.17 -7.26 -4.20
C LEU A 69 -3.52 -6.86 -4.81
N VAL A 70 -4.10 -7.72 -5.65
CA VAL A 70 -5.44 -7.46 -6.21
C VAL A 70 -6.47 -7.43 -5.09
N GLY A 71 -6.42 -8.40 -4.19
CA GLY A 71 -7.30 -8.41 -3.02
C GLY A 71 -7.06 -7.21 -2.12
N MET A 72 -5.80 -6.80 -1.96
CA MET A 72 -5.48 -5.64 -1.15
C MET A 72 -6.03 -4.36 -1.77
N ARG A 73 -6.04 -4.26 -3.10
CA ARG A 73 -6.63 -3.09 -3.75
C ARG A 73 -8.10 -2.95 -3.39
N TYR A 74 -8.86 -4.06 -3.42
CA TYR A 74 -10.27 -4.01 -3.03
C TYR A 74 -10.45 -3.54 -1.59
N ARG A 75 -9.59 -4.02 -0.69
CA ARG A 75 -9.67 -3.61 0.71
C ARG A 75 -9.34 -2.14 0.91
N VAL A 76 -8.30 -1.66 0.20
CA VAL A 76 -7.91 -0.26 0.27
C VAL A 76 -9.03 0.63 -0.26
N GLU A 77 -9.62 0.24 -1.40
CA GLU A 77 -10.71 1.01 -2.00
C GLU A 77 -11.96 1.00 -1.12
N ALA A 78 -12.19 -0.09 -0.41
CA ALA A 78 -13.30 -0.15 0.55
C ALA A 78 -13.11 0.84 1.70
N GLU A 79 -11.87 1.22 1.98
CA GLU A 79 -11.55 2.24 2.99
C GLU A 79 -11.37 3.62 2.35
N HIS A 80 -11.85 3.79 1.13
CA HIS A 80 -11.79 5.04 0.37
C HIS A 80 -10.37 5.48 0.03
N GLY A 81 -9.45 4.53 -0.04
CA GLY A 81 -8.07 4.81 -0.41
C GLY A 81 -7.75 4.42 -1.84
N THR A 82 -6.49 4.56 -2.20
CA THR A 82 -5.99 4.18 -3.52
C THR A 82 -4.77 3.28 -3.36
N LEU A 83 -4.58 2.37 -4.30
CA LEU A 83 -3.40 1.52 -4.35
C LEU A 83 -2.85 1.53 -5.77
N ALA A 84 -1.57 1.80 -5.90
CA ALA A 84 -0.89 1.77 -7.19
C ALA A 84 0.35 0.88 -7.07
N VAL A 85 0.62 0.13 -8.11
CA VAL A 85 1.81 -0.71 -8.19
C VAL A 85 2.62 -0.26 -9.38
N GLU A 86 3.90 0.08 -9.14
CA GLU A 86 4.84 0.41 -10.19
C GLU A 86 5.93 -0.64 -10.17
N ALA A 87 6.08 -1.35 -11.28
CA ALA A 87 7.07 -2.40 -11.40
C ALA A 87 7.48 -2.54 -12.85
N ALA A 88 8.71 -2.95 -13.06
CA ALA A 88 9.20 -3.31 -14.39
C ALA A 88 10.29 -4.37 -14.19
N PRO A 89 10.47 -5.26 -15.17
CA PRO A 89 11.49 -6.30 -15.04
C PRO A 89 12.86 -5.68 -14.77
N GLY A 90 13.52 -6.16 -13.73
CA GLY A 90 14.84 -5.69 -13.33
C GLY A 90 14.86 -4.38 -12.57
N ARG A 91 13.69 -3.81 -12.27
CA ARG A 91 13.63 -2.49 -11.63
C ARG A 91 12.95 -2.50 -10.26
N GLY A 92 12.69 -3.66 -9.71
CA GLY A 92 12.02 -3.78 -8.43
C GLY A 92 10.55 -3.44 -8.51
N THR A 93 9.94 -3.26 -7.36
CA THR A 93 8.51 -3.00 -7.26
C THR A 93 8.28 -1.92 -6.22
N THR A 94 7.38 -0.99 -6.53
CA THR A 94 6.93 0.03 -5.58
C THR A 94 5.42 -0.07 -5.47
N ILE A 95 4.92 -0.21 -4.24
CA ILE A 95 3.51 -0.23 -3.94
C ILE A 95 3.21 1.03 -3.16
N ARG A 96 2.28 1.85 -3.67
CA ARG A 96 1.88 3.08 -2.99
C ARG A 96 0.41 3.00 -2.63
N VAL A 97 0.12 3.32 -1.38
CA VAL A 97 -1.24 3.32 -0.88
C VAL A 97 -1.50 4.66 -0.22
N THR A 98 -2.66 5.24 -0.50
CA THR A 98 -3.12 6.40 0.23
C THR A 98 -4.43 6.05 0.90
N LEU A 99 -4.62 6.54 2.11
CA LEU A 99 -5.83 6.31 2.87
C LEU A 99 -6.27 7.64 3.47
N PRO A 100 -7.58 7.93 3.46
CA PRO A 100 -8.05 9.14 4.11
C PRO A 100 -7.80 9.05 5.61
N PRO A 101 -7.49 10.16 6.25
CA PRO A 101 -7.29 10.14 7.68
C PRO A 101 -8.62 9.85 8.37
N ARG A 102 -8.52 9.32 9.57
CA ARG A 102 -9.68 9.14 10.41
C ARG A 102 -10.40 10.48 10.54
N ALA A 103 -11.69 10.45 10.27
CA ALA A 103 -12.48 11.64 10.44
C ALA A 103 -12.40 12.03 11.89
N GLU A 104 -12.03 13.30 12.11
CA GLU A 104 -11.91 13.77 13.39
C GLU A 104 -13.23 13.75 13.98
N ALA A 105 -13.36 13.11 15.05
CA ALA A 105 -14.52 12.97 15.72
C ALA A 105 -15.12 14.30 15.69
N ALA A 106 -15.83 14.45 14.78
CA ALA A 106 -16.52 15.52 14.62
C ALA A 106 -17.16 15.65 15.87
N PRO A 107 -16.88 16.57 16.46
CA PRO A 107 -17.33 16.77 17.63
C PRO A 107 -18.71 16.53 17.63
N GLU A 108 -18.95 15.91 17.56
CA GLU A 108 -19.79 15.64 17.51
C GLU A 108 -20.54 16.10 17.70
N ALA A 109 -20.55 16.44 17.44
CA ALA A 109 -21.33 16.83 17.29
C ALA A 109 -21.97 16.62 18.19
N GLY A 110 -21.61 16.62 18.59
CA GLY A 110 -22.14 16.43 19.46
C GLY A 110 -22.11 16.42 19.89
#